data_e2fdf30ad1fafdb5224fd7bf89b78ef0
#
_entry.id   e2fdf30ad1fafdb5224fd7bf89b78ef0
#
_cell.length_a   1.000
_cell.length_b   1.000
_cell.length_c   1.000
_cell.angle_alpha   90.00
_cell.angle_beta   90.00
_cell.angle_gamma   90.00
#
_symmetry.space_group_name_H-M   'P 1'
#
loop_
_entity.id
_entity.type
_entity.pdbx_description
1 polymer ?
#
loop_
_entity_poly.entity_id
_entity_poly.type
_entity_poly.pdbx_seq_one_letter_code
_entity_poly.pdbx_strand_id
1 'polypeptide(L)'
;MSTERSSVSVPSNWREDNRAMWDERVPVHVAGEFYDLDGFRARRDVLRDFETAEVGDVTGRTLLHLQCHIGTDTLSWLHRGAARVVGLDFSAPAVEAARALAAGLGHGPERAAFVTSDVYDAAEAVPEASYDIVYTGLGALCWLPDIRRWAETAASLVAPGGFLYLAEFHPLTEALDDATGSRIVHDYFRRGAQVWDEPGTYADPDAPTVHNRSVEWQHTLGDVVSALAAAGLRIEFLHEHDVSLFPRFENFVVQDGYHRFPAGHPRIPLIYSLKAAKG
;
A
#
# COMPACT_ATOMS: atom_id res chain seq x y z
N MET A 1 26.60 4.16 30.39
CA MET A 1 27.02 4.64 29.05
C MET A 1 25.77 5.04 28.31
N SER A 2 25.56 6.35 28.15
CA SER A 2 24.38 6.89 27.46
C SER A 2 24.60 6.74 25.96
N THR A 3 23.84 5.87 25.31
CA THR A 3 23.82 5.77 23.85
C THR A 3 23.05 6.97 23.32
N GLU A 4 23.77 7.96 22.84
CA GLU A 4 23.19 9.04 22.02
C GLU A 4 22.43 8.41 20.86
N ARG A 5 21.11 8.57 20.89
CA ARG A 5 20.25 8.28 19.73
C ARG A 5 20.56 9.34 18.68
N SER A 6 21.37 9.00 17.69
CA SER A 6 21.50 9.82 16.49
C SER A 6 20.12 9.91 15.85
N SER A 7 19.45 11.02 16.02
CA SER A 7 18.24 11.34 15.28
C SER A 7 18.65 11.63 13.83
N VAL A 8 18.50 10.65 12.95
CA VAL A 8 18.58 10.91 11.51
C VAL A 8 17.40 11.82 11.19
N SER A 9 17.67 13.08 10.89
CA SER A 9 16.63 14.06 10.58
C SER A 9 15.92 13.64 9.29
N VAL A 10 14.59 13.70 9.31
CA VAL A 10 13.78 13.52 8.09
C VAL A 10 14.22 14.59 7.08
N PRO A 11 14.61 14.22 5.83
CA PRO A 11 14.94 15.21 4.80
C PRO A 11 13.75 16.15 4.58
N SER A 12 14.00 17.46 4.53
CA SER A 12 12.93 18.46 4.46
C SER A 12 12.09 18.39 3.19
N ASN A 13 12.65 17.86 2.11
CA ASN A 13 12.05 17.76 0.77
C ASN A 13 11.58 16.34 0.40
N TRP A 14 11.45 15.43 1.38
CA TRP A 14 11.10 14.03 1.10
C TRP A 14 9.78 13.86 0.33
N ARG A 15 8.79 14.72 0.64
CA ARG A 15 7.48 14.66 -0.04
C ARG A 15 7.57 15.07 -1.50
N GLU A 16 8.32 16.10 -1.78
CA GLU A 16 8.56 16.61 -3.14
C GLU A 16 9.34 15.57 -3.95
N ASP A 17 10.39 14.99 -3.37
CA ASP A 17 11.18 13.93 -4.00
C ASP A 17 10.29 12.72 -4.33
N ASN A 18 9.59 12.18 -3.34
CA ASN A 18 8.69 11.04 -3.53
C ASN A 18 7.55 11.35 -4.52
N ARG A 19 6.98 12.56 -4.48
CA ARG A 19 5.92 12.95 -5.42
C ARG A 19 6.45 13.02 -6.83
N ALA A 20 7.58 13.69 -7.08
CA ALA A 20 8.16 13.80 -8.41
C ALA A 20 8.50 12.41 -8.99
N MET A 21 9.04 11.53 -8.14
CA MET A 21 9.32 10.15 -8.48
C MET A 21 8.06 9.38 -8.88
N TRP A 22 6.99 9.44 -8.07
CA TRP A 22 5.75 8.75 -8.36
C TRP A 22 5.01 9.33 -9.57
N ASP A 23 4.93 10.66 -9.70
CA ASP A 23 4.27 11.36 -10.81
C ASP A 23 4.87 10.94 -12.17
N GLU A 24 6.20 10.80 -12.24
CA GLU A 24 6.89 10.36 -13.46
C GLU A 24 6.62 8.88 -13.80
N ARG A 25 6.41 8.03 -12.80
CA ARG A 25 6.19 6.59 -13.00
C ARG A 25 4.76 6.25 -13.44
N VAL A 26 3.79 7.10 -13.16
CA VAL A 26 2.38 6.84 -13.51
C VAL A 26 2.17 6.54 -15.00
N PRO A 27 2.70 7.31 -15.96
CA PRO A 27 2.54 6.99 -17.38
C PRO A 27 3.11 5.60 -17.76
N VAL A 28 4.23 5.21 -17.16
CA VAL A 28 4.83 3.87 -17.36
C VAL A 28 3.90 2.78 -16.84
N HIS A 29 3.34 2.97 -15.65
CA HIS A 29 2.41 2.03 -15.03
C HIS A 29 1.08 1.90 -15.83
N VAL A 30 0.57 3.01 -16.34
CA VAL A 30 -0.66 3.03 -17.15
C VAL A 30 -0.48 2.33 -18.49
N ALA A 31 0.69 2.47 -19.13
CA ALA A 31 0.99 1.89 -20.43
C ALA A 31 1.56 0.45 -20.34
N GLY A 32 2.08 0.04 -19.20
CA GLY A 32 2.82 -1.20 -19.00
C GLY A 32 1.93 -2.43 -18.81
N GLU A 33 2.53 -3.60 -19.04
CA GLU A 33 1.86 -4.91 -18.89
C GLU A 33 1.65 -5.28 -17.41
N PHE A 34 2.40 -4.70 -16.49
CA PHE A 34 2.31 -5.06 -15.06
C PHE A 34 0.91 -4.80 -14.50
N TYR A 35 0.33 -3.64 -14.78
CA TYR A 35 -1.03 -3.31 -14.34
C TYR A 35 -2.10 -3.83 -15.28
N ASP A 36 -1.76 -4.16 -16.53
CA ASP A 36 -2.67 -4.74 -17.56
C ASP A 36 -4.06 -4.10 -17.50
N LEU A 37 -4.12 -2.77 -17.70
CA LEU A 37 -5.38 -2.02 -17.58
C LEU A 37 -6.45 -2.47 -18.58
N ASP A 38 -6.07 -3.01 -19.74
CA ASP A 38 -7.03 -3.57 -20.69
C ASP A 38 -7.61 -4.90 -20.17
N GLY A 39 -6.77 -5.77 -19.62
CA GLY A 39 -7.23 -6.95 -18.91
C GLY A 39 -8.06 -6.61 -17.68
N PHE A 40 -7.69 -5.57 -16.92
CA PHE A 40 -8.49 -5.09 -15.81
C PHE A 40 -9.88 -4.65 -16.25
N ARG A 41 -10.02 -3.90 -17.35
CA ARG A 41 -11.32 -3.49 -17.90
C ARG A 41 -12.22 -4.70 -18.21
N ALA A 42 -11.62 -5.82 -18.61
CA ALA A 42 -12.35 -7.07 -18.89
C ALA A 42 -12.68 -7.85 -17.62
N ARG A 43 -11.69 -8.07 -16.74
CA ARG A 43 -11.83 -8.87 -15.49
C ARG A 43 -12.49 -8.10 -14.37
N ARG A 44 -12.21 -6.80 -14.26
CA ARG A 44 -12.70 -5.87 -13.23
C ARG A 44 -12.28 -6.20 -11.82
N ASP A 45 -11.25 -7.03 -11.64
CA ASP A 45 -10.75 -7.45 -10.33
C ASP A 45 -9.26 -7.80 -10.40
N VAL A 46 -8.50 -7.28 -9.43
CA VAL A 46 -7.07 -7.54 -9.23
C VAL A 46 -6.73 -7.87 -7.77
N LEU A 47 -7.76 -7.97 -6.91
CA LEU A 47 -7.56 -8.28 -5.50
C LEU A 47 -7.11 -9.73 -5.33
N ARG A 48 -6.34 -9.97 -4.28
CA ARG A 48 -5.79 -11.28 -3.94
C ARG A 48 -6.85 -12.07 -3.17
N ASP A 49 -6.79 -13.39 -3.29
CA ASP A 49 -7.76 -14.27 -2.65
C ASP A 49 -7.80 -14.08 -1.14
N PHE A 50 -6.63 -13.88 -0.49
CA PHE A 50 -6.58 -13.65 0.94
C PHE A 50 -7.25 -12.32 1.33
N GLU A 51 -7.07 -11.23 0.56
CA GLU A 51 -7.70 -9.94 0.86
C GLU A 51 -9.23 -10.05 0.78
N THR A 52 -9.72 -10.71 -0.26
CA THR A 52 -11.16 -10.86 -0.46
C THR A 52 -11.80 -11.78 0.58
N ALA A 53 -11.10 -12.83 1.02
CA ALA A 53 -11.55 -13.71 2.09
C ALA A 53 -11.57 -13.03 3.46
N GLU A 54 -10.58 -12.18 3.75
CA GLU A 54 -10.40 -11.51 5.04
C GLU A 54 -11.27 -10.26 5.21
N VAL A 55 -11.41 -9.45 4.15
CA VAL A 55 -12.32 -8.29 4.13
C VAL A 55 -13.77 -8.78 4.17
N GLY A 56 -14.09 -9.84 3.42
CA GLY A 56 -15.42 -10.43 3.35
C GLY A 56 -16.37 -9.65 2.45
N ASP A 57 -17.68 -9.73 2.75
CA ASP A 57 -18.73 -9.10 1.95
C ASP A 57 -18.71 -7.57 2.11
N VAL A 58 -18.52 -6.86 1.00
CA VAL A 58 -18.53 -5.39 0.92
C VAL A 58 -19.84 -4.84 0.35
N THR A 59 -20.81 -5.69 0.08
CA THR A 59 -22.08 -5.30 -0.54
C THR A 59 -22.78 -4.19 0.28
N GLY A 60 -23.05 -3.08 -0.41
CA GLY A 60 -23.73 -1.92 0.20
C GLY A 60 -22.87 -1.07 1.12
N ARG A 61 -21.60 -1.39 1.33
CA ARG A 61 -20.67 -0.65 2.19
C ARG A 61 -19.99 0.49 1.46
N THR A 62 -19.57 1.50 2.22
CA THR A 62 -18.67 2.56 1.78
C THR A 62 -17.23 2.17 2.08
N LEU A 63 -16.31 2.42 1.13
CA LEU A 63 -14.90 2.07 1.27
C LEU A 63 -14.00 3.26 0.89
N LEU A 64 -13.04 3.56 1.76
CA LEU A 64 -11.94 4.49 1.48
C LEU A 64 -10.65 3.71 1.28
N HIS A 65 -10.00 3.90 0.15
CA HIS A 65 -8.66 3.37 -0.13
C HIS A 65 -7.62 4.48 0.03
N LEU A 66 -6.79 4.38 1.06
CA LEU A 66 -5.67 5.29 1.30
C LEU A 66 -4.45 4.88 0.46
N GLN A 67 -3.82 5.85 -0.22
CA GLN A 67 -2.67 5.63 -1.10
C GLN A 67 -3.00 4.68 -2.27
N CYS A 68 -4.06 5.03 -3.01
CA CYS A 68 -4.73 4.15 -3.98
C CYS A 68 -4.04 4.04 -5.34
N HIS A 69 -2.98 4.80 -5.60
CA HIS A 69 -2.28 4.86 -6.88
C HIS A 69 -3.27 5.08 -8.06
N ILE A 70 -3.21 4.27 -9.11
CA ILE A 70 -4.10 4.36 -10.29
C ILE A 70 -5.49 3.72 -10.09
N GLY A 71 -5.83 3.30 -8.85
CA GLY A 71 -7.18 2.96 -8.42
C GLY A 71 -7.72 1.59 -8.83
N THR A 72 -6.91 0.67 -9.36
CA THR A 72 -7.38 -0.67 -9.76
C THR A 72 -7.97 -1.46 -8.60
N ASP A 73 -7.31 -1.50 -7.44
CA ASP A 73 -7.81 -2.18 -6.24
C ASP A 73 -9.08 -1.50 -5.71
N THR A 74 -9.12 -0.16 -5.73
CA THR A 74 -10.31 0.62 -5.35
C THR A 74 -11.52 0.24 -6.19
N LEU A 75 -11.34 0.17 -7.51
CA LEU A 75 -12.42 -0.17 -8.45
C LEU A 75 -12.80 -1.65 -8.36
N SER A 76 -11.87 -2.54 -8.00
CA SER A 76 -12.16 -3.94 -7.74
C SER A 76 -13.15 -4.09 -6.58
N TRP A 77 -12.96 -3.34 -5.48
CA TRP A 77 -13.94 -3.34 -4.37
C TRP A 77 -15.33 -2.83 -4.80
N LEU A 78 -15.38 -1.82 -5.69
CA LEU A 78 -16.66 -1.36 -6.24
C LEU A 78 -17.36 -2.47 -7.06
N HIS A 79 -16.61 -3.18 -7.89
CA HIS A 79 -17.14 -4.28 -8.71
C HIS A 79 -17.56 -5.49 -7.87
N ARG A 80 -17.00 -5.65 -6.67
CA ARG A 80 -17.42 -6.66 -5.70
C ARG A 80 -18.64 -6.26 -4.88
N GLY A 81 -19.23 -5.09 -5.12
CA GLY A 81 -20.53 -4.71 -4.56
C GLY A 81 -20.49 -3.56 -3.55
N ALA A 82 -19.33 -2.93 -3.31
CA ALA A 82 -19.31 -1.72 -2.49
C ALA A 82 -20.28 -0.68 -3.08
N ALA A 83 -21.05 -0.03 -2.21
CA ALA A 83 -22.01 0.99 -2.63
C ALA A 83 -21.31 2.22 -3.19
N ARG A 84 -20.19 2.58 -2.58
CA ARG A 84 -19.35 3.71 -2.97
C ARG A 84 -17.92 3.44 -2.57
N VAL A 85 -16.98 3.83 -3.42
CA VAL A 85 -15.55 3.81 -3.12
C VAL A 85 -14.96 5.21 -3.27
N VAL A 86 -14.00 5.53 -2.41
CA VAL A 86 -13.17 6.72 -2.51
C VAL A 86 -11.72 6.27 -2.50
N GLY A 87 -10.93 6.72 -3.47
CA GLY A 87 -9.49 6.54 -3.50
C GLY A 87 -8.78 7.87 -3.20
N LEU A 88 -7.75 7.83 -2.39
CA LEU A 88 -6.91 8.99 -2.09
C LEU A 88 -5.46 8.67 -2.41
N ASP A 89 -4.80 9.56 -3.14
CA ASP A 89 -3.36 9.49 -3.41
C ASP A 89 -2.76 10.90 -3.51
N PHE A 90 -1.47 11.03 -3.19
CA PHE A 90 -0.79 12.32 -3.26
C PHE A 90 -0.31 12.68 -4.67
N SER A 91 -0.22 11.69 -5.58
CA SER A 91 0.14 11.86 -6.99
C SER A 91 -1.07 12.31 -7.80
N ALA A 92 -1.05 13.53 -8.32
CA ALA A 92 -2.12 14.04 -9.16
C ALA A 92 -2.27 13.23 -10.46
N PRO A 93 -1.20 12.86 -11.19
CA PRO A 93 -1.31 11.97 -12.35
C PRO A 93 -1.94 10.60 -12.03
N ALA A 94 -1.64 10.01 -10.87
CA ALA A 94 -2.24 8.73 -10.45
C ALA A 94 -3.75 8.88 -10.25
N VAL A 95 -4.17 9.94 -9.56
CA VAL A 95 -5.60 10.24 -9.33
C VAL A 95 -6.33 10.53 -10.65
N GLU A 96 -5.70 11.24 -11.59
CA GLU A 96 -6.27 11.48 -12.92
C GLU A 96 -6.43 10.17 -13.71
N ALA A 97 -5.44 9.29 -13.67
CA ALA A 97 -5.51 7.96 -14.27
C ALA A 97 -6.65 7.11 -13.65
N ALA A 98 -6.78 7.14 -12.33
CA ALA A 98 -7.85 6.45 -11.62
C ALA A 98 -9.25 6.97 -12.01
N ARG A 99 -9.41 8.29 -12.12
CA ARG A 99 -10.65 8.92 -12.58
C ARG A 99 -10.98 8.54 -14.03
N ALA A 100 -9.99 8.56 -14.91
CA ALA A 100 -10.16 8.17 -16.31
C ALA A 100 -10.55 6.68 -16.42
N LEU A 101 -9.93 5.81 -15.62
CA LEU A 101 -10.26 4.39 -15.56
C LEU A 101 -11.69 4.17 -15.08
N ALA A 102 -12.11 4.82 -13.99
CA ALA A 102 -13.47 4.76 -13.46
C ALA A 102 -14.51 5.21 -14.50
N ALA A 103 -14.28 6.38 -15.13
CA ALA A 103 -15.15 6.91 -16.17
C ALA A 103 -15.25 5.97 -17.38
N GLY A 104 -14.12 5.37 -17.81
CA GLY A 104 -14.07 4.38 -18.88
C GLY A 104 -14.85 3.09 -18.57
N LEU A 105 -15.03 2.78 -17.28
CA LEU A 105 -15.84 1.65 -16.79
C LEU A 105 -17.31 2.04 -16.54
N GLY A 106 -17.69 3.30 -16.79
CA GLY A 106 -19.05 3.80 -16.62
C GLY A 106 -19.41 4.21 -15.18
N HIS A 107 -18.40 4.45 -14.32
CA HIS A 107 -18.62 4.91 -12.95
C HIS A 107 -18.37 6.41 -12.81
N GLY A 108 -19.39 7.13 -12.38
CA GLY A 108 -19.29 8.55 -12.01
C GLY A 108 -18.76 8.76 -10.58
N PRO A 109 -18.47 10.01 -10.22
CA PRO A 109 -17.88 10.35 -8.92
C PRO A 109 -18.81 10.05 -7.72
N GLU A 110 -20.08 9.84 -7.97
CA GLU A 110 -21.05 9.41 -6.94
C GLU A 110 -20.83 7.95 -6.51
N ARG A 111 -20.21 7.13 -7.37
CA ARG A 111 -19.90 5.71 -7.11
C ARG A 111 -18.41 5.49 -6.85
N ALA A 112 -17.54 6.18 -7.60
CA ALA A 112 -16.09 6.09 -7.49
C ALA A 112 -15.48 7.49 -7.53
N ALA A 113 -15.11 8.03 -6.39
CA ALA A 113 -14.44 9.32 -6.28
C ALA A 113 -12.93 9.12 -6.04
N PHE A 114 -12.11 10.00 -6.61
CA PHE A 114 -10.66 9.98 -6.37
C PHE A 114 -10.18 11.38 -6.00
N VAL A 115 -9.38 11.46 -4.93
CA VAL A 115 -8.96 12.71 -4.28
C VAL A 115 -7.43 12.79 -4.28
N THR A 116 -6.90 13.93 -4.73
CA THR A 116 -5.47 14.20 -4.62
C THR A 116 -5.18 14.87 -3.28
N SER A 117 -4.53 14.14 -2.37
CA SER A 117 -4.11 14.66 -1.06
C SER A 117 -3.02 13.80 -0.44
N ASP A 118 -2.23 14.40 0.44
CA ASP A 118 -1.37 13.64 1.37
C ASP A 118 -2.25 12.80 2.31
N VAL A 119 -1.83 11.57 2.59
CA VAL A 119 -2.58 10.66 3.46
C VAL A 119 -2.76 11.21 4.88
N TYR A 120 -1.83 12.00 5.36
CA TYR A 120 -1.91 12.66 6.67
C TYR A 120 -3.02 13.72 6.77
N ASP A 121 -3.46 14.23 5.63
CA ASP A 121 -4.51 15.26 5.54
C ASP A 121 -5.83 14.64 5.00
N ALA A 122 -5.92 13.30 4.97
CA ALA A 122 -7.05 12.58 4.38
C ALA A 122 -8.39 12.94 5.04
N ALA A 123 -8.43 13.11 6.36
CA ALA A 123 -9.67 13.42 7.08
C ALA A 123 -10.31 14.76 6.66
N GLU A 124 -9.50 15.69 6.14
CA GLU A 124 -9.97 17.00 5.65
C GLU A 124 -10.26 16.98 4.15
N ALA A 125 -9.65 16.04 3.42
CA ALA A 125 -9.69 16.01 1.96
C ALA A 125 -10.80 15.13 1.39
N VAL A 126 -11.16 14.03 2.08
CA VAL A 126 -12.16 13.08 1.57
C VAL A 126 -13.59 13.57 1.79
N PRO A 127 -14.53 13.21 0.90
CA PRO A 127 -15.90 13.79 0.93
C PRO A 127 -16.76 13.35 2.11
N GLU A 128 -16.52 12.16 2.67
CA GLU A 128 -17.29 11.64 3.82
C GLU A 128 -16.45 11.71 5.11
N ALA A 129 -17.13 11.95 6.23
CA ALA A 129 -16.47 12.01 7.53
C ALA A 129 -15.99 10.64 8.05
N SER A 130 -16.55 9.54 7.55
CA SER A 130 -16.15 8.18 7.90
C SER A 130 -16.68 7.16 6.88
N TYR A 131 -16.08 5.96 6.90
CA TYR A 131 -16.35 4.86 5.98
C TYR A 131 -16.51 3.55 6.74
N ASP A 132 -17.33 2.64 6.21
CA ASP A 132 -17.49 1.30 6.78
C ASP A 132 -16.17 0.51 6.72
N ILE A 133 -15.39 0.76 5.69
CA ILE A 133 -14.09 0.11 5.46
C ILE A 133 -13.06 1.18 5.08
N VAL A 134 -11.95 1.23 5.81
CA VAL A 134 -10.73 1.93 5.41
C VAL A 134 -9.72 0.88 4.99
N TYR A 135 -9.29 0.93 3.74
CA TYR A 135 -8.40 -0.05 3.12
C TYR A 135 -7.08 0.58 2.77
N THR A 136 -5.98 -0.12 2.99
CA THR A 136 -4.64 0.24 2.52
C THR A 136 -3.99 -0.99 1.89
N GLY A 137 -3.57 -0.86 0.65
CA GLY A 137 -2.93 -1.93 -0.11
C GLY A 137 -1.42 -2.02 0.13
N LEU A 138 -0.78 -2.93 -0.59
CA LEU A 138 0.64 -3.28 -0.44
C LEU A 138 1.59 -2.15 -0.87
N GLY A 139 2.67 -1.98 -0.11
CA GLY A 139 3.74 -1.02 -0.42
C GLY A 139 3.40 0.43 -0.11
N ALA A 140 2.52 0.68 0.86
CA ALA A 140 2.07 2.02 1.22
C ALA A 140 2.82 2.64 2.40
N LEU A 141 3.13 1.85 3.44
CA LEU A 141 3.63 2.39 4.70
C LEU A 141 5.11 2.82 4.64
N CYS A 142 5.90 2.23 3.77
CA CYS A 142 7.31 2.60 3.60
C CYS A 142 7.51 4.06 3.14
N TRP A 143 6.51 4.70 2.57
CA TRP A 143 6.55 6.09 2.12
C TRP A 143 6.28 7.12 3.24
N LEU A 144 6.03 6.67 4.47
CA LEU A 144 5.53 7.50 5.55
C LEU A 144 6.53 7.60 6.71
N PRO A 145 6.98 8.79 7.11
CA PRO A 145 7.88 8.98 8.25
C PRO A 145 7.22 8.72 9.61
N ASP A 146 5.90 8.91 9.72
CA ASP A 146 5.16 8.88 10.99
C ASP A 146 3.96 7.92 10.92
N ILE A 147 4.22 6.67 11.31
CA ILE A 147 3.21 5.62 11.33
C ILE A 147 2.10 5.87 12.35
N ARG A 148 2.38 6.63 13.42
CA ARG A 148 1.37 6.96 14.44
C ARG A 148 0.36 7.95 13.90
N ARG A 149 0.84 9.03 13.26
CA ARG A 149 -0.02 10.01 12.60
C ARG A 149 -0.87 9.35 11.51
N TRP A 150 -0.28 8.44 10.71
CA TRP A 150 -1.04 7.66 9.72
C TRP A 150 -2.16 6.83 10.39
N ALA A 151 -1.85 6.11 11.47
CA ALA A 151 -2.82 5.28 12.17
C ALA A 151 -3.95 6.14 12.79
N GLU A 152 -3.63 7.30 13.37
CA GLU A 152 -4.62 8.25 13.91
C GLU A 152 -5.54 8.77 12.81
N THR A 153 -4.98 9.18 11.66
CA THR A 153 -5.75 9.64 10.50
C THR A 153 -6.65 8.52 9.97
N ALA A 154 -6.11 7.33 9.73
CA ALA A 154 -6.87 6.18 9.23
C ALA A 154 -7.99 5.77 10.20
N ALA A 155 -7.70 5.69 11.51
CA ALA A 155 -8.69 5.35 12.53
C ALA A 155 -9.80 6.40 12.65
N SER A 156 -9.50 7.69 12.46
CA SER A 156 -10.51 8.75 12.48
C SER A 156 -11.58 8.55 11.39
N LEU A 157 -11.17 8.01 10.24
CA LEU A 157 -12.00 7.79 9.06
C LEU A 157 -12.79 6.46 9.08
N VAL A 158 -12.53 5.57 10.02
CA VAL A 158 -13.34 4.35 10.21
C VAL A 158 -14.66 4.73 10.91
N ALA A 159 -15.80 4.33 10.37
CA ALA A 159 -17.11 4.51 11.00
C ALA A 159 -17.26 3.65 12.27
N PRO A 160 -18.10 4.03 13.24
CA PRO A 160 -18.47 3.14 14.34
C PRO A 160 -18.99 1.80 13.82
N GLY A 161 -18.46 0.68 14.31
CA GLY A 161 -18.77 -0.67 13.81
C GLY A 161 -18.11 -1.03 12.47
N GLY A 162 -17.34 -0.12 11.87
CA GLY A 162 -16.51 -0.37 10.71
C GLY A 162 -15.13 -0.90 11.08
N PHE A 163 -14.26 -1.07 10.08
CA PHE A 163 -12.90 -1.56 10.29
C PHE A 163 -11.89 -0.96 9.31
N LEU A 164 -10.63 -0.99 9.73
CA LEU A 164 -9.48 -0.82 8.86
C LEU A 164 -8.96 -2.20 8.44
N TYR A 165 -8.65 -2.35 7.15
CA TYR A 165 -7.92 -3.47 6.61
C TYR A 165 -6.62 -2.97 5.97
N LEU A 166 -5.52 -3.63 6.30
CA LEU A 166 -4.18 -3.38 5.77
C LEU A 166 -3.60 -4.67 5.24
N ALA A 167 -3.09 -4.66 4.01
CA ALA A 167 -2.14 -5.66 3.52
C ALA A 167 -0.82 -4.94 3.19
N GLU A 168 0.32 -5.49 3.64
CA GLU A 168 1.61 -4.83 3.48
C GLU A 168 2.75 -5.85 3.34
N PHE A 169 3.85 -5.45 2.72
CA PHE A 169 5.07 -6.25 2.69
C PHE A 169 5.60 -6.46 4.10
N HIS A 170 6.02 -7.70 4.39
CA HIS A 170 6.50 -8.02 5.72
C HIS A 170 7.88 -7.38 5.95
N PRO A 171 8.08 -6.61 7.03
CA PRO A 171 9.33 -5.87 7.25
C PRO A 171 10.57 -6.78 7.45
N LEU A 172 10.39 -8.08 7.67
CA LEU A 172 11.48 -9.04 7.70
C LEU A 172 12.21 -9.08 6.34
N THR A 173 11.48 -8.88 5.23
CA THR A 173 12.09 -8.93 3.89
C THR A 173 13.15 -7.85 3.70
N GLU A 174 13.03 -6.72 4.38
CA GLU A 174 14.01 -5.62 4.34
C GLU A 174 15.30 -5.92 5.12
N ALA A 175 15.29 -6.97 5.94
CA ALA A 175 16.48 -7.42 6.67
C ALA A 175 17.31 -8.46 5.90
N LEU A 176 16.78 -8.98 4.79
CA LEU A 176 17.40 -10.06 4.02
C LEU A 176 18.34 -9.53 2.95
N ASP A 177 19.23 -10.39 2.45
CA ASP A 177 20.05 -10.10 1.27
C ASP A 177 19.18 -9.93 0.03
N ASP A 178 19.50 -8.93 -0.79
CA ASP A 178 18.67 -8.52 -1.94
C ASP A 178 18.60 -9.58 -3.06
N ALA A 179 19.61 -10.43 -3.18
CA ALA A 179 19.66 -11.41 -4.26
C ALA A 179 18.80 -12.64 -3.96
N THR A 180 19.01 -13.27 -2.81
CA THR A 180 18.40 -14.59 -2.55
C THR A 180 17.43 -14.63 -1.37
N GLY A 181 17.42 -13.60 -0.53
CA GLY A 181 16.62 -13.59 0.69
C GLY A 181 16.99 -14.68 1.70
N SER A 182 18.22 -15.23 1.60
CA SER A 182 18.62 -16.42 2.38
C SER A 182 19.40 -16.07 3.65
N ARG A 183 19.80 -14.82 3.82
CA ARG A 183 20.59 -14.36 4.96
C ARG A 183 20.09 -13.02 5.48
N ILE A 184 20.13 -12.84 6.79
CA ILE A 184 19.91 -11.54 7.42
C ILE A 184 21.23 -10.74 7.27
N VAL A 185 21.17 -9.60 6.59
CA VAL A 185 22.31 -8.72 6.30
C VAL A 185 22.06 -7.27 6.70
N HIS A 186 20.78 -6.90 6.92
CA HIS A 186 20.40 -5.56 7.32
C HIS A 186 19.73 -5.56 8.69
N ASP A 187 19.68 -4.39 9.32
CA ASP A 187 19.06 -4.22 10.63
C ASP A 187 17.54 -4.12 10.50
N TYR A 188 16.82 -5.11 11.04
CA TYR A 188 15.36 -5.10 11.12
C TYR A 188 14.82 -3.90 11.91
N PHE A 189 15.58 -3.37 12.84
CA PHE A 189 15.21 -2.20 13.65
C PHE A 189 15.79 -0.90 13.11
N ARG A 190 16.17 -0.86 11.83
CA ARG A 190 16.62 0.38 11.19
C ARG A 190 15.59 1.47 11.40
N ARG A 191 16.05 2.63 11.84
CA ARG A 191 15.22 3.82 12.09
C ARG A 191 15.71 4.98 11.23
N GLY A 192 14.76 5.88 10.90
CA GLY A 192 15.05 7.08 10.12
C GLY A 192 14.90 6.87 8.61
N ALA A 193 15.08 7.97 7.90
CA ALA A 193 14.92 8.02 6.46
C ALA A 193 16.01 7.20 5.73
N GLN A 194 15.61 6.45 4.74
CA GLN A 194 16.47 5.80 3.77
C GLN A 194 16.31 6.51 2.43
N VAL A 195 17.40 6.89 1.81
CA VAL A 195 17.38 7.65 0.55
C VAL A 195 17.95 6.76 -0.54
N TRP A 196 17.17 6.61 -1.60
CA TRP A 196 17.53 5.85 -2.79
C TRP A 196 17.61 6.78 -4.00
N ASP A 197 18.34 6.39 -5.02
CA ASP A 197 18.42 7.07 -6.31
C ASP A 197 18.52 5.99 -7.39
N GLU A 198 17.34 5.45 -7.75
CA GLU A 198 17.23 4.26 -8.60
C GLU A 198 16.36 4.55 -9.82
N PRO A 199 16.91 4.40 -11.05
CA PRO A 199 16.14 4.58 -12.28
C PRO A 199 15.13 3.44 -12.48
N GLY A 200 14.19 3.69 -13.38
CA GLY A 200 13.14 2.72 -13.71
C GLY A 200 12.05 2.63 -12.65
N THR A 201 11.27 1.56 -12.71
CA THR A 201 10.19 1.27 -11.76
C THR A 201 10.09 -0.24 -11.56
N TYR A 202 9.46 -0.68 -10.45
CA TYR A 202 9.18 -2.10 -10.24
C TYR A 202 8.31 -2.73 -11.35
N ALA A 203 7.55 -1.93 -12.10
CA ALA A 203 6.73 -2.38 -13.22
C ALA A 203 7.51 -2.47 -14.54
N ASP A 204 8.56 -1.65 -14.68
CA ASP A 204 9.48 -1.63 -15.83
C ASP A 204 10.84 -1.11 -15.36
N PRO A 205 11.80 -1.99 -15.04
CA PRO A 205 13.12 -1.60 -14.56
C PRO A 205 13.96 -0.81 -15.59
N ASP A 206 13.63 -0.95 -16.87
CA ASP A 206 14.34 -0.30 -17.97
C ASP A 206 13.70 1.04 -18.40
N ALA A 207 12.60 1.45 -17.76
CA ALA A 207 11.93 2.71 -18.07
C ALA A 207 12.88 3.91 -17.89
N PRO A 208 12.96 4.82 -18.88
CA PRO A 208 13.82 6.00 -18.77
C PRO A 208 13.19 7.02 -17.81
N THR A 209 13.68 7.07 -16.58
CA THR A 209 13.24 8.00 -15.54
C THR A 209 14.35 8.98 -15.17
N VAL A 210 14.00 10.20 -14.75
CA VAL A 210 14.93 11.25 -14.31
C VAL A 210 14.71 11.65 -12.85
N HIS A 211 13.50 11.52 -12.33
CA HIS A 211 13.20 11.71 -10.91
C HIS A 211 13.35 10.37 -10.16
N ASN A 212 14.59 10.01 -9.84
CA ASN A 212 14.92 8.69 -9.28
C ASN A 212 15.06 8.70 -7.77
N ARG A 213 15.15 9.90 -7.17
CA ARG A 213 15.33 10.04 -5.74
C ARG A 213 14.05 9.70 -5.01
N SER A 214 14.12 8.74 -4.08
CA SER A 214 13.06 8.42 -3.14
C SER A 214 13.55 8.44 -1.70
N VAL A 215 12.63 8.61 -0.76
CA VAL A 215 12.87 8.57 0.67
C VAL A 215 11.86 7.63 1.30
N GLU A 216 12.36 6.62 2.01
CA GLU A 216 11.56 5.54 2.58
C GLU A 216 11.85 5.34 4.06
N TRP A 217 10.94 4.69 4.77
CA TRP A 217 11.04 4.35 6.19
C TRP A 217 10.65 2.90 6.43
N GLN A 218 11.36 2.26 7.33
CA GLN A 218 11.02 0.92 7.76
C GLN A 218 10.19 0.96 9.04
N HIS A 219 9.04 0.31 9.03
CA HIS A 219 8.17 0.12 10.19
C HIS A 219 8.11 -1.36 10.54
N THR A 220 8.44 -1.70 11.79
CA THR A 220 8.27 -3.07 12.27
C THR A 220 6.78 -3.41 12.45
N LEU A 221 6.43 -4.70 12.46
CA LEU A 221 5.06 -5.12 12.82
C LEU A 221 4.63 -4.54 14.16
N GLY A 222 5.54 -4.52 15.14
CA GLY A 222 5.27 -3.95 16.45
C GLY A 222 4.91 -2.46 16.40
N ASP A 223 5.56 -1.68 15.51
CA ASP A 223 5.23 -0.25 15.34
C ASP A 223 3.81 -0.07 14.76
N VAL A 224 3.48 -0.84 13.72
CA VAL A 224 2.17 -0.75 13.04
C VAL A 224 1.03 -1.17 13.97
N VAL A 225 1.14 -2.34 14.59
CA VAL A 225 0.12 -2.87 15.52
C VAL A 225 -0.08 -1.92 16.70
N SER A 226 1.03 -1.42 17.28
CA SER A 226 0.97 -0.51 18.42
C SER A 226 0.36 0.85 18.05
N ALA A 227 0.64 1.35 16.85
CA ALA A 227 0.08 2.61 16.37
C ALA A 227 -1.44 2.51 16.17
N LEU A 228 -1.92 1.44 15.54
CA LEU A 228 -3.36 1.21 15.33
C LEU A 228 -4.11 1.01 16.65
N ALA A 229 -3.54 0.24 17.58
CA ALA A 229 -4.11 0.04 18.91
C ALA A 229 -4.17 1.36 19.72
N ALA A 230 -3.10 2.17 19.66
CA ALA A 230 -3.05 3.48 20.32
C ALA A 230 -4.04 4.48 19.70
N ALA A 231 -4.36 4.35 18.40
CA ALA A 231 -5.38 5.13 17.72
C ALA A 231 -6.82 4.69 18.04
N GLY A 232 -7.00 3.72 18.95
CA GLY A 232 -8.31 3.26 19.43
C GLY A 232 -8.96 2.15 18.60
N LEU A 233 -8.22 1.54 17.69
CA LEU A 233 -8.70 0.37 16.95
C LEU A 233 -8.38 -0.94 17.70
N ARG A 234 -9.32 -1.87 17.69
CA ARG A 234 -9.15 -3.21 18.26
C ARG A 234 -8.69 -4.17 17.15
N ILE A 235 -7.47 -4.65 17.26
CA ILE A 235 -6.94 -5.65 16.31
C ILE A 235 -7.81 -6.93 16.40
N GLU A 236 -8.36 -7.35 15.27
CA GLU A 236 -9.13 -8.59 15.15
C GLU A 236 -8.25 -9.76 14.76
N PHE A 237 -7.36 -9.54 13.81
CA PHE A 237 -6.33 -10.49 13.42
C PHE A 237 -5.10 -9.79 12.81
N LEU A 238 -4.00 -10.50 12.83
CA LEU A 238 -2.81 -10.28 12.01
C LEU A 238 -2.43 -11.64 11.42
N HIS A 239 -2.43 -11.73 10.11
CA HIS A 239 -2.03 -12.93 9.37
C HIS A 239 -0.72 -12.66 8.65
N GLU A 240 0.10 -13.69 8.51
CA GLU A 240 1.36 -13.64 7.77
C GLU A 240 1.30 -14.64 6.61
N HIS A 241 1.77 -14.20 5.44
CA HIS A 241 1.70 -14.96 4.21
C HIS A 241 3.11 -15.19 3.65
N ASP A 242 3.41 -16.42 3.21
CA ASP A 242 4.68 -16.82 2.61
C ASP A 242 4.71 -16.62 1.08
N VAL A 243 4.00 -15.61 0.59
CA VAL A 243 3.86 -15.28 -0.82
C VAL A 243 4.30 -13.85 -1.11
N SER A 244 4.79 -13.61 -2.33
CA SER A 244 5.06 -12.28 -2.89
C SER A 244 4.30 -12.11 -4.20
N LEU A 245 3.99 -10.87 -4.57
CA LEU A 245 3.29 -10.53 -5.82
C LEU A 245 4.25 -10.35 -7.01
N PHE A 246 5.53 -10.22 -6.74
CA PHE A 246 6.59 -10.02 -7.74
C PHE A 246 7.85 -10.80 -7.35
N PRO A 247 8.78 -11.02 -8.29
CA PRO A 247 10.00 -11.80 -8.07
C PRO A 247 11.04 -10.98 -7.30
N ARG A 248 10.77 -10.69 -6.00
CA ARG A 248 11.69 -9.92 -5.15
C ARG A 248 13.07 -10.56 -5.03
N PHE A 249 13.14 -11.92 -5.02
CA PHE A 249 14.41 -12.66 -4.92
C PHE A 249 14.58 -13.56 -6.13
N GLU A 250 15.85 -13.71 -6.58
CA GLU A 250 16.21 -14.46 -7.78
C GLU A 250 15.81 -15.94 -7.73
N ASN A 251 15.75 -16.53 -6.53
CA ASN A 251 15.43 -17.94 -6.31
C ASN A 251 13.92 -18.21 -6.14
N PHE A 252 13.06 -17.21 -6.28
CA PHE A 252 11.62 -17.43 -6.22
C PHE A 252 11.12 -18.29 -7.37
N VAL A 253 10.11 -19.10 -7.09
CA VAL A 253 9.33 -19.84 -8.07
C VAL A 253 7.89 -19.34 -8.08
N VAL A 254 7.23 -19.46 -9.24
CA VAL A 254 5.80 -19.14 -9.35
C VAL A 254 4.98 -20.38 -9.03
N GLN A 255 4.06 -20.27 -8.07
CA GLN A 255 3.11 -21.29 -7.71
C GLN A 255 1.76 -20.65 -7.36
N ASP A 256 0.68 -21.16 -7.96
CA ASP A 256 -0.70 -20.67 -7.73
C ASP A 256 -0.84 -19.15 -7.97
N GLY A 257 -0.09 -18.61 -8.94
CA GLY A 257 -0.11 -17.18 -9.29
C GLY A 257 0.74 -16.28 -8.38
N TYR A 258 1.45 -16.83 -7.39
CA TYR A 258 2.30 -16.10 -6.47
C TYR A 258 3.78 -16.50 -6.61
N HIS A 259 4.67 -15.59 -6.26
CA HIS A 259 6.09 -15.85 -6.10
C HIS A 259 6.37 -16.38 -4.68
N ARG A 260 7.20 -17.41 -4.56
CA ARG A 260 7.53 -18.07 -3.27
C ARG A 260 8.95 -18.58 -3.25
N PHE A 261 9.48 -18.82 -2.07
CA PHE A 261 10.67 -19.65 -1.95
C PHE A 261 10.39 -21.08 -2.41
N PRO A 262 11.36 -21.74 -3.09
CA PRO A 262 11.18 -23.08 -3.59
C PRO A 262 11.06 -24.12 -2.47
N ALA A 263 10.55 -25.31 -2.80
CA ALA A 263 10.47 -26.44 -1.87
C ALA A 263 11.85 -26.78 -1.28
N GLY A 264 11.91 -26.99 0.03
CA GLY A 264 13.15 -27.21 0.76
C GLY A 264 13.84 -25.95 1.32
N HIS A 265 13.43 -24.76 0.88
CA HIS A 265 13.81 -23.51 1.52
C HIS A 265 12.93 -23.25 2.76
N PRO A 266 13.46 -22.70 3.85
CA PRO A 266 12.63 -22.27 4.98
C PRO A 266 11.55 -21.28 4.55
N ARG A 267 10.32 -21.51 4.98
CA ARG A 267 9.23 -20.57 4.76
C ARG A 267 9.35 -19.41 5.76
N ILE A 268 9.26 -18.20 5.27
CA ILE A 268 9.24 -16.98 6.08
C ILE A 268 8.08 -16.09 5.62
N PRO A 269 7.59 -15.18 6.45
CA PRO A 269 6.56 -14.24 6.03
C PRO A 269 7.13 -13.23 5.02
N LEU A 270 6.40 -13.03 3.92
CA LEU A 270 6.74 -12.09 2.84
C LEU A 270 5.72 -10.94 2.77
N ILE A 271 4.48 -11.20 3.16
CA ILE A 271 3.37 -10.26 3.28
C ILE A 271 2.73 -10.47 4.65
N TYR A 272 2.14 -9.45 5.22
CA TYR A 272 1.19 -9.57 6.31
C TYR A 272 -0.10 -8.84 5.99
N SER A 273 -1.20 -9.31 6.57
CA SER A 273 -2.49 -8.62 6.54
C SER A 273 -3.00 -8.41 7.97
N LEU A 274 -3.74 -7.35 8.17
CA LEU A 274 -4.26 -6.96 9.48
C LEU A 274 -5.67 -6.38 9.33
N LYS A 275 -6.56 -6.78 10.24
CA LYS A 275 -7.87 -6.16 10.39
C LYS A 275 -8.02 -5.58 11.79
N ALA A 276 -8.47 -4.33 11.85
CA ALA A 276 -8.66 -3.61 13.10
C ALA A 276 -10.01 -2.89 13.11
N ALA A 277 -10.88 -3.25 14.05
CA ALA A 277 -12.24 -2.74 14.15
C ALA A 277 -12.33 -1.50 15.04
N LYS A 278 -13.25 -0.59 14.70
CA LYS A 278 -13.66 0.53 15.54
C LYS A 278 -14.91 0.13 16.33
N GLY A 279 -14.81 0.27 17.66
CA GLY A 279 -15.93 0.01 18.57
C GLY A 279 -17.09 1.01 18.42
#